data_7f8f47a4f6e25b26fbcb9a44b20fb3ce
#
_entry.id   7f8f47a4f6e25b26fbcb9a44b20fb3ce
#
_cell.length_a   1.000
_cell.length_b   1.000
_cell.length_c   1.000
_cell.angle_alpha   90.00
_cell.angle_beta   90.00
_cell.angle_gamma   90.00
#
_symmetry.space_group_name_H-M   'P 1'
#
loop_
_entity.id
_entity.type
_entity.pdbx_description
1 polymer ?
#
loop_
_entity_poly.entity_id
_entity_poly.type
_entity_poly.pdbx_seq_one_letter_code
_entity_poly.pdbx_strand_id
1 'polypeptide(L)'
;MMKIILAVDPGSKNIGIAKSDPLGIGATPLGIIPHVQQEKDAAAIAEKARECGAEAILVGQPLNADGSEGPHARHSAKLAEAIGRYFEGEVFLYDEYGSTQQTRGRFKEMGVRKSHRIGHLDANAAATILQNYLDELYETSDFRNNEE
;
A
#
# COMPACT_ATOMS: atom_id res chain seq x y z
N MET A 1 5.73 -20.24 0.41
CA MET A 1 6.12 -18.89 0.86
C MET A 1 5.31 -17.83 0.14
N MET A 2 4.93 -16.81 0.84
CA MET A 2 4.23 -15.68 0.25
C MET A 2 5.22 -14.78 -0.49
N LYS A 3 4.72 -14.06 -1.49
CA LYS A 3 5.54 -13.06 -2.15
C LYS A 3 5.83 -11.91 -1.20
N ILE A 4 7.04 -11.37 -1.26
CA ILE A 4 7.37 -10.15 -0.55
C ILE A 4 6.79 -8.98 -1.34
N ILE A 5 6.05 -8.13 -0.66
CA ILE A 5 5.37 -6.99 -1.28
C ILE A 5 5.96 -5.71 -0.73
N LEU A 6 6.29 -4.79 -1.61
CA LEU A 6 6.63 -3.44 -1.22
C LEU A 6 5.38 -2.58 -1.32
N ALA A 7 4.98 -1.95 -0.23
CA ALA A 7 3.84 -1.04 -0.23
C ALA A 7 4.34 0.40 -0.33
N VAL A 8 3.59 1.20 -1.06
CA VAL A 8 3.91 2.58 -1.35
C VAL A 8 2.70 3.44 -0.99
N ASP A 9 2.92 4.43 -0.15
CA ASP A 9 1.90 5.42 0.18
C ASP A 9 2.33 6.78 -0.40
N PRO A 10 1.80 7.16 -1.57
CA PRO A 10 2.24 8.38 -2.23
C PRO A 10 1.73 9.62 -1.50
N GLY A 11 2.64 10.39 -0.94
CA GLY A 11 2.32 11.67 -0.34
C GLY A 11 2.74 12.81 -1.24
N SER A 12 2.37 14.03 -0.87
CA SER A 12 2.68 15.22 -1.65
C SER A 12 4.14 15.65 -1.53
N LYS A 13 4.75 15.36 -0.39
CA LYS A 13 6.16 15.71 -0.12
C LYS A 13 7.03 14.47 0.00
N ASN A 14 6.50 13.42 0.58
CA ASN A 14 7.22 12.20 0.85
C ASN A 14 6.38 11.00 0.47
N ILE A 15 7.06 9.94 0.06
CA ILE A 15 6.44 8.68 -0.29
C ILE A 15 6.85 7.68 0.78
N GLY A 16 5.87 7.15 1.50
CA GLY A 16 6.13 6.14 2.51
C GLY A 16 6.28 4.77 1.89
N ILE A 17 7.21 3.97 2.42
CA ILE A 17 7.42 2.61 1.95
C ILE A 17 7.48 1.63 3.12
N ALA A 18 6.95 0.44 2.87
CA ALA A 18 6.97 -0.66 3.82
C ALA A 18 7.07 -1.98 3.06
N LYS A 19 7.52 -3.02 3.72
CA LYS A 19 7.59 -4.34 3.09
C LYS A 19 6.92 -5.40 3.94
N SER A 20 6.42 -6.45 3.29
CA SER A 20 5.90 -7.61 4.00
C SER A 20 7.04 -8.56 4.34
N ASP A 21 6.81 -9.41 5.36
CA ASP A 21 7.76 -10.47 5.66
C ASP A 21 7.54 -11.66 4.70
N PRO A 22 8.49 -12.61 4.64
CA PRO A 22 8.36 -13.76 3.75
C PRO A 22 7.16 -14.66 4.06
N LEU A 23 6.61 -14.57 5.26
CA LEU A 23 5.42 -15.34 5.65
C LEU A 23 4.12 -14.63 5.30
N GLY A 24 4.20 -13.36 4.93
CA GLY A 24 3.00 -12.59 4.59
C GLY A 24 2.14 -12.23 5.78
N ILE A 25 2.70 -12.19 6.97
CA ILE A 25 1.97 -11.93 8.20
C ILE A 25 2.03 -10.47 8.61
N GLY A 26 3.20 -9.87 8.59
CA GLY A 26 3.41 -8.53 9.08
C GLY A 26 4.06 -7.60 8.09
N ALA A 27 3.80 -6.31 8.28
CA ALA A 27 4.39 -5.25 7.48
C ALA A 27 5.39 -4.46 8.32
N THR A 28 6.54 -4.15 7.73
CA THR A 28 7.61 -3.41 8.39
C THR A 28 7.85 -2.10 7.65
N PRO A 29 7.75 -0.95 8.33
CA PRO A 29 8.10 0.32 7.69
C PRO A 29 9.57 0.34 7.29
N LEU A 30 9.85 0.82 6.09
CA LEU A 30 11.22 0.94 5.60
C LEU A 30 11.74 2.37 5.63
N GLY A 31 10.85 3.36 5.56
CA GLY A 31 11.24 4.74 5.54
C GLY A 31 10.45 5.53 4.51
N ILE A 32 11.02 6.62 4.07
CA ILE A 32 10.38 7.49 3.09
C ILE A 32 11.33 7.80 1.94
N ILE A 33 10.72 8.03 0.77
CA ILE A 33 11.43 8.52 -0.42
C ILE A 33 10.90 9.93 -0.66
N PRO A 34 11.77 10.95 -0.72
CA PRO A 34 11.31 12.30 -1.04
C PRO A 34 10.70 12.35 -2.43
N HIS A 35 9.55 13.01 -2.54
CA HIS A 35 8.92 13.22 -3.83
C HIS A 35 9.71 14.24 -4.64
N VAL A 36 10.04 13.89 -5.87
CA VAL A 36 10.75 14.78 -6.81
C VAL A 36 9.85 15.01 -8.02
N GLN A 37 9.68 13.97 -8.81
CA GLN A 37 8.77 13.96 -9.94
C GLN A 37 8.39 12.51 -10.25
N GLN A 38 7.29 12.33 -10.95
CA GLN A 38 6.71 11.02 -11.14
C GLN A 38 7.69 9.95 -11.66
N GLU A 39 8.46 10.26 -12.69
CA GLU A 39 9.38 9.28 -13.25
C GLU A 39 10.53 8.96 -12.33
N LYS A 40 11.08 9.95 -11.64
CA LYS A 40 12.16 9.71 -10.69
C LYS A 40 11.66 8.93 -9.48
N ASP A 41 10.48 9.27 -9.00
CA ASP A 41 9.86 8.55 -7.89
C ASP A 41 9.64 7.09 -8.27
N ALA A 42 9.10 6.85 -9.46
CA ALA A 42 8.82 5.51 -9.94
C ALA A 42 10.09 4.67 -10.04
N ALA A 43 11.16 5.26 -10.58
CA ALA A 43 12.43 4.56 -10.69
C ALA A 43 13.04 4.24 -9.32
N ALA A 44 12.95 5.19 -8.37
CA ALA A 44 13.45 4.98 -7.02
C ALA A 44 12.68 3.89 -6.28
N ILE A 45 11.35 3.87 -6.46
CA ILE A 45 10.49 2.85 -5.85
C ILE A 45 10.84 1.48 -6.42
N ALA A 46 10.99 1.37 -7.74
CA ALA A 46 11.34 0.12 -8.39
C ALA A 46 12.69 -0.40 -7.91
N GLU A 47 13.67 0.50 -7.78
CA GLU A 47 14.97 0.13 -7.26
C GLU A 47 14.89 -0.38 -5.83
N LYS A 48 14.12 0.30 -5.00
CA LYS A 48 13.94 -0.12 -3.61
C LYS A 48 13.27 -1.50 -3.53
N ALA A 49 12.31 -1.75 -4.39
CA ALA A 49 11.66 -3.05 -4.47
C ALA A 49 12.67 -4.14 -4.80
N ARG A 50 13.54 -3.90 -5.76
CA ARG A 50 14.59 -4.86 -6.11
C ARG A 50 15.57 -5.09 -4.96
N GLU A 51 15.96 -4.03 -4.26
CA GLU A 51 16.88 -4.11 -3.13
C GLU A 51 16.33 -4.98 -2.00
N CYS A 52 15.04 -4.88 -1.72
CA CYS A 52 14.46 -5.64 -0.62
C CYS A 52 13.87 -6.99 -1.06
N GLY A 53 14.06 -7.36 -2.31
CA GLY A 53 13.59 -8.64 -2.82
C GLY A 53 12.10 -8.72 -3.04
N ALA A 54 11.43 -7.58 -3.22
CA ALA A 54 9.99 -7.56 -3.44
C ALA A 54 9.65 -8.13 -4.81
N GLU A 55 8.60 -8.91 -4.86
CA GLU A 55 8.10 -9.52 -6.09
C GLU A 55 6.88 -8.78 -6.62
N ALA A 56 6.28 -7.93 -5.80
CA ALA A 56 5.13 -7.12 -6.18
C ALA A 56 5.18 -5.77 -5.47
N ILE A 57 4.56 -4.77 -6.07
CA ILE A 57 4.45 -3.44 -5.49
C ILE A 57 2.97 -3.09 -5.36
N LEU A 58 2.57 -2.73 -4.15
CA LEU A 58 1.23 -2.26 -3.84
C LEU A 58 1.28 -0.75 -3.71
N VAL A 59 0.45 -0.04 -4.46
CA VAL A 59 0.35 1.42 -4.38
C VAL A 59 -0.97 1.78 -3.74
N GLY A 60 -0.93 2.46 -2.60
CA GLY A 60 -2.13 2.92 -1.93
C GLY A 60 -2.87 3.95 -2.77
N GLN A 61 -4.18 3.80 -2.87
CA GLN A 61 -5.03 4.70 -3.65
C GLN A 61 -6.21 5.16 -2.80
N PRO A 62 -6.24 6.44 -2.41
CA PRO A 62 -7.33 6.94 -1.57
C PRO A 62 -8.55 7.29 -2.42
N LEU A 63 -9.44 6.32 -2.60
CA LEU A 63 -10.68 6.55 -3.34
C LEU A 63 -11.67 7.34 -2.48
N ASN A 64 -12.58 8.05 -3.14
CA ASN A 64 -13.68 8.72 -2.47
C ASN A 64 -14.66 7.70 -1.89
N ALA A 65 -15.54 8.16 -1.01
CA ALA A 65 -16.49 7.28 -0.34
C ALA A 65 -17.41 6.51 -1.31
N ASP A 66 -17.67 7.10 -2.46
CA ASP A 66 -18.51 6.49 -3.50
C ASP A 66 -17.71 5.60 -4.46
N GLY A 67 -16.41 5.42 -4.22
CA GLY A 67 -15.54 4.63 -5.07
C GLY A 67 -14.93 5.39 -6.23
N SER A 68 -15.28 6.66 -6.42
CA SER A 68 -14.73 7.46 -7.51
C SER A 68 -13.31 7.93 -7.20
N GLU A 69 -12.56 8.28 -8.25
CA GLU A 69 -11.20 8.75 -8.14
C GLU A 69 -11.14 10.27 -8.02
N GLY A 70 -10.62 10.75 -6.90
CA GLY A 70 -10.27 12.16 -6.75
C GLY A 70 -8.85 12.40 -7.25
N PRO A 71 -8.33 13.64 -7.05
CA PRO A 71 -6.98 13.99 -7.54
C PRO A 71 -5.87 13.11 -6.98
N HIS A 72 -5.93 12.77 -5.69
CA HIS A 72 -4.93 11.90 -5.07
C HIS A 72 -4.99 10.48 -5.63
N ALA A 73 -6.19 9.96 -5.85
CA ALA A 73 -6.37 8.64 -6.42
C ALA A 73 -5.81 8.57 -7.84
N ARG A 74 -6.04 9.61 -8.63
CA ARG A 74 -5.49 9.69 -9.98
C ARG A 74 -3.97 9.79 -9.96
N HIS A 75 -3.42 10.52 -9.00
CA HIS A 75 -1.97 10.60 -8.83
C HIS A 75 -1.38 9.24 -8.52
N SER A 76 -2.02 8.49 -7.62
CA SER A 76 -1.58 7.13 -7.28
C SER A 76 -1.62 6.20 -8.50
N ALA A 77 -2.68 6.30 -9.30
CA ALA A 77 -2.83 5.48 -10.50
C ALA A 77 -1.72 5.78 -11.52
N LYS A 78 -1.41 7.05 -11.72
CA LYS A 78 -0.33 7.46 -12.62
C LYS A 78 1.03 7.00 -12.12
N LEU A 79 1.25 7.09 -10.83
CA LEU A 79 2.50 6.61 -10.23
C LEU A 79 2.65 5.10 -10.41
N ALA A 80 1.58 4.35 -10.18
CA ALA A 80 1.60 2.90 -10.36
C ALA A 80 1.92 2.54 -11.81
N GLU A 81 1.34 3.25 -12.77
CA GLU A 81 1.64 3.05 -14.18
C GLU A 81 3.10 3.33 -14.48
N ALA A 82 3.63 4.43 -13.94
CA ALA A 82 5.03 4.78 -14.11
C ALA A 82 5.97 3.73 -13.51
N ILE A 83 5.64 3.22 -12.32
CA ILE A 83 6.43 2.18 -11.67
C ILE A 83 6.50 0.94 -12.56
N GLY A 84 5.40 0.60 -13.22
CA GLY A 84 5.35 -0.55 -14.12
C GLY A 84 6.33 -0.47 -15.29
N ARG A 85 6.81 0.72 -15.63
CA ARG A 85 7.82 0.88 -16.67
C ARG A 85 9.24 0.55 -16.18
N TYR A 86 9.45 0.52 -14.88
CA TYR A 86 10.77 0.29 -14.26
C TYR A 86 10.86 -1.00 -13.48
N PHE A 87 9.72 -1.63 -13.20
CA PHE A 87 9.67 -2.82 -12.37
C PHE A 87 9.01 -3.95 -13.15
N GLU A 88 9.67 -5.11 -13.16
CA GLU A 88 9.20 -6.26 -13.94
C GLU A 88 8.09 -7.06 -13.27
N GLY A 89 7.96 -6.93 -11.97
CA GLY A 89 6.93 -7.66 -11.23
C GLY A 89 5.56 -6.99 -11.29
N GLU A 90 4.64 -7.52 -10.55
CA GLU A 90 3.28 -7.00 -10.47
C GLU A 90 3.23 -5.67 -9.74
N VAL A 91 2.48 -4.70 -10.29
CA VAL A 91 2.21 -3.42 -9.63
C VAL A 91 0.70 -3.26 -9.61
N PHE A 92 0.14 -3.05 -8.43
CA PHE A 92 -1.32 -2.94 -8.31
C PHE A 92 -1.72 -1.83 -7.33
N LEU A 93 -2.92 -1.34 -7.53
CA LEU A 93 -3.51 -0.32 -6.66
C LEU A 93 -4.34 -0.98 -5.57
N TYR A 94 -4.32 -0.39 -4.39
CA TYR A 94 -5.12 -0.87 -3.28
C TYR A 94 -5.79 0.31 -2.59
N ASP A 95 -7.10 0.23 -2.37
CA ASP A 95 -7.85 1.26 -1.68
C ASP A 95 -7.44 1.30 -0.21
N GLU A 96 -6.89 2.42 0.22
CA GLU A 96 -6.39 2.61 1.59
C GLU A 96 -7.45 2.38 2.66
N TYR A 97 -8.71 2.58 2.31
CA TYR A 97 -9.81 2.41 3.25
C TYR A 97 -10.39 1.01 3.19
N GLY A 98 -9.76 0.11 2.43
CA GLY A 98 -10.27 -1.21 2.20
C GLY A 98 -11.32 -1.21 1.12
N SER A 99 -11.44 -2.33 0.43
CA SER A 99 -12.41 -2.48 -0.66
C SER A 99 -13.85 -2.60 -0.16
N THR A 100 -14.05 -2.65 1.15
CA THR A 100 -15.37 -2.87 1.72
C THR A 100 -15.70 -1.82 2.77
N GLN A 101 -16.99 -1.50 2.89
CA GLN A 101 -17.49 -0.62 3.92
C GLN A 101 -17.25 -1.19 5.33
N GLN A 102 -17.12 -2.49 5.43
CA GLN A 102 -16.85 -3.15 6.71
C GLN A 102 -15.47 -2.75 7.25
N THR A 103 -14.48 -2.67 6.39
CA THR A 103 -13.15 -2.25 6.80
C THR A 103 -13.17 -0.81 7.30
N ARG A 104 -13.95 0.05 6.65
CA ARG A 104 -14.14 1.43 7.09
C ARG A 104 -14.82 1.51 8.45
N GLY A 105 -15.82 0.67 8.66
CA GLY A 105 -16.51 0.56 9.93
C GLY A 105 -15.56 0.17 11.05
N ARG A 106 -14.69 -0.78 10.80
CA ARG A 106 -13.68 -1.20 11.77
C ARG A 106 -12.77 -0.06 12.17
N PHE A 107 -12.33 0.73 11.20
CA PHE A 107 -11.45 1.87 11.49
C PHE A 107 -12.14 2.89 12.39
N LYS A 108 -13.42 3.14 12.17
CA LYS A 108 -14.20 4.03 13.03
C LYS A 108 -14.38 3.46 14.42
N GLU A 109 -14.71 2.18 14.51
CA GLU A 109 -14.97 1.50 15.78
C GLU A 109 -13.70 1.38 16.63
N MET A 110 -12.58 1.16 15.99
CA MET A 110 -11.31 1.04 16.69
C MET A 110 -10.73 2.39 17.09
N GLY A 111 -11.40 3.48 16.74
CA GLY A 111 -10.93 4.81 17.08
C GLY A 111 -9.61 5.18 16.45
N VAL A 112 -9.29 4.58 15.30
CA VAL A 112 -8.09 4.96 14.58
C VAL A 112 -8.30 6.36 14.06
N ARG A 113 -7.73 7.30 14.75
CA ARG A 113 -7.93 8.71 14.46
C ARG A 113 -7.09 9.15 13.29
N LYS A 114 -7.70 9.93 12.42
CA LYS A 114 -6.99 10.55 11.32
C LYS A 114 -5.78 11.35 11.79
N SER A 115 -5.84 11.92 13.00
CA SER A 115 -4.73 12.67 13.57
C SER A 115 -3.47 11.83 13.78
N HIS A 116 -3.61 10.54 14.09
CA HIS A 116 -2.47 9.66 14.22
C HIS A 116 -1.83 9.35 12.88
N ARG A 117 -2.62 9.35 11.82
CA ARG A 117 -2.10 9.14 10.48
C ARG A 117 -1.33 10.34 9.96
N ILE A 118 -1.82 11.54 10.29
CA ILE A 118 -1.26 12.77 9.76
C ILE A 118 0.06 13.11 10.44
N GLY A 119 0.20 12.76 11.72
CA GLY A 119 1.38 13.13 12.48
C GLY A 119 2.60 12.26 12.26
N HIS A 120 2.43 11.04 11.73
CA HIS A 120 3.54 10.11 11.63
C HIS A 120 3.75 9.53 10.27
N LEU A 121 3.39 10.25 9.34
CA LEU A 121 3.81 10.13 8.00
C LEU A 121 4.12 8.72 7.53
N ASP A 122 4.06 8.62 6.61
CA ASP A 122 4.40 8.01 5.38
C ASP A 122 4.85 6.56 5.50
N ALA A 123 5.92 6.21 6.23
CA ALA A 123 6.36 4.83 6.39
C ALA A 123 5.38 4.02 7.22
N ASN A 124 4.83 4.62 8.28
CA ASN A 124 3.83 3.96 9.10
C ASN A 124 2.51 3.82 8.37
N ALA A 125 2.14 4.81 7.57
CA ALA A 125 0.94 4.73 6.75
C ALA A 125 1.07 3.61 5.72
N ALA A 126 2.22 3.51 5.06
CA ALA A 126 2.48 2.42 4.11
C ALA A 126 2.40 1.05 4.79
N ALA A 127 2.96 0.93 5.99
CA ALA A 127 2.90 -0.31 6.75
C ALA A 127 1.47 -0.66 7.14
N THR A 128 0.66 0.34 7.51
CA THR A 128 -0.75 0.14 7.85
C THR A 128 -1.54 -0.36 6.65
N ILE A 129 -1.33 0.26 5.50
CA ILE A 129 -1.99 -0.14 4.25
C ILE A 129 -1.63 -1.58 3.92
N LEU A 130 -0.35 -1.90 3.99
CA LEU A 130 0.13 -3.24 3.68
C LEU A 130 -0.41 -4.27 4.67
N GLN A 131 -0.45 -3.93 5.95
CA GLN A 131 -0.99 -4.84 6.96
C GLN A 131 -2.46 -5.14 6.70
N ASN A 132 -3.25 -4.13 6.33
CA ASN A 132 -4.64 -4.34 5.97
C ASN A 132 -4.79 -5.29 4.79
N TYR A 133 -3.96 -5.13 3.78
CA TYR A 133 -3.97 -6.00 2.62
C TYR A 133 -3.61 -7.44 3.01
N LEU A 134 -2.57 -7.62 3.81
CA LEU A 134 -2.16 -8.95 4.27
C LEU A 134 -3.25 -9.62 5.10
N ASP A 135 -3.90 -8.86 5.98
CA ASP A 135 -4.99 -9.37 6.81
C ASP A 135 -6.16 -9.82 5.95
N GLU A 136 -6.49 -9.06 4.92
CA GLU A 136 -7.55 -9.45 3.99
C GLU A 136 -7.22 -10.74 3.25
N LEU A 137 -5.98 -10.89 2.82
CA LEU A 137 -5.53 -12.13 2.17
C LEU A 137 -5.64 -13.32 3.12
N TYR A 138 -5.27 -13.12 4.36
CA TYR A 138 -5.31 -14.17 5.37
C TYR A 138 -6.75 -14.59 5.66
N GLU A 139 -7.66 -13.64 5.83
CA GLU A 139 -9.08 -13.90 6.04
C GLU A 139 -9.68 -14.67 4.86
N THR A 140 -9.33 -14.30 3.65
CA THR A 140 -9.81 -14.97 2.45
C THR A 140 -9.31 -16.40 2.37
N SER A 141 -8.05 -16.64 2.73
CA SER A 141 -7.48 -17.99 2.78
C SER A 141 -8.19 -18.87 3.80
N ASP A 142 -8.42 -18.35 4.99
CA ASP A 142 -9.14 -19.07 6.04
C ASP A 142 -10.55 -19.42 5.61
N PHE A 143 -11.22 -18.48 4.98
CA PHE A 143 -12.57 -18.69 4.48
C PHE A 143 -12.61 -19.82 3.44
N ARG A 144 -11.62 -19.86 2.53
CA ARG A 144 -11.53 -20.92 1.54
C ARG A 144 -11.26 -22.28 2.19
N ASN A 145 -10.42 -22.30 3.20
CA ASN A 145 -10.10 -23.53 3.91
C ASN A 145 -11.31 -24.08 4.64
N ASN A 146 -12.17 -23.20 5.14
CA ASN A 146 -13.38 -23.63 5.85
C ASN A 146 -14.47 -24.14 4.93
N GLU A 147 -14.43 -23.85 3.65
CA GLU A 147 -15.40 -24.35 2.69
C GLU A 147 -15.08 -25.75 2.17
N GLU A 148 -13.88 -26.22 2.43
CA GLU A 148 -13.48 -27.59 2.07
C GLU A 148 -13.75 -28.55 3.23
#